data_a88aa501a9ea2dadd6933c12b3e91a5a
#
_entry.id   a88aa501a9ea2dadd6933c12b3e91a5a
#
_cell.length_a   1.000
_cell.length_b   1.000
_cell.length_c   1.000
_cell.angle_alpha   90.00
_cell.angle_beta   90.00
_cell.angle_gamma   90.00
#
_symmetry.space_group_name_H-M   'P 1'
#
loop_
_entity.id
_entity.type
_entity.pdbx_description
1 polymer ?
#
loop_
_entity_poly.entity_id
_entity_poly.type
_entity_poly.pdbx_seq_one_letter_code
_entity_poly.pdbx_strand_id
1 'polypeptide(L)'
;TLIERAASRREEAFLVADDRTLLHREGDRLIASVPTALAGGVEIRGAGLFRIPYRVATPLDLVVLLVNGDEAERYPGKERWIFEEVSLPRLLLPALSANGDSNALSRAIEAFLFFERWPSAE
;
A
#
# COMPACT_ATOMS: atom_id res chain seq x y z
N THR A 1 2.05 9.21 6.97
CA THR A 1 2.17 8.10 6.01
C THR A 1 2.69 6.83 6.67
N LEU A 2 2.63 5.70 5.96
CA LEU A 2 3.16 4.43 6.46
C LEU A 2 4.66 4.50 6.76
N ILE A 3 5.42 5.16 5.89
CA ILE A 3 6.86 5.31 6.07
C ILE A 3 7.18 6.14 7.33
N GLU A 4 6.51 7.26 7.50
CA GLU A 4 6.69 8.11 8.68
C GLU A 4 6.27 7.41 9.96
N ARG A 5 5.17 6.65 9.94
CA ARG A 5 4.70 5.88 11.09
C ARG A 5 5.70 4.78 11.46
N ALA A 6 6.26 4.09 10.48
CA ALA A 6 7.31 3.09 10.72
C ALA A 6 8.55 3.73 11.34
N ALA A 7 8.99 4.87 10.84
CA ALA A 7 10.14 5.60 11.39
C ALA A 7 9.91 5.99 12.85
N SER A 8 8.70 6.42 13.21
CA SER A 8 8.37 6.78 14.60
C SER A 8 8.44 5.59 15.56
N ARG A 9 8.30 4.36 15.06
CA ARG A 9 8.45 3.13 15.84
C ARG A 9 9.85 2.53 15.75
N ARG A 10 10.80 3.21 15.09
CA ARG A 10 12.14 2.71 14.80
C ARG A 10 12.13 1.43 13.93
N GLU A 11 11.12 1.30 13.08
CA GLU A 11 11.03 0.24 12.08
C GLU A 11 11.43 0.79 10.72
N GLU A 12 11.91 -0.08 9.84
CA GLU A 12 12.27 0.32 8.49
C GLU A 12 11.08 0.16 7.54
N ALA A 13 10.86 1.17 6.69
CA ALA A 13 9.93 1.11 5.60
C ALA A 13 10.55 1.82 4.40
N PHE A 14 10.41 1.22 3.23
CA PHE A 14 11.05 1.71 2.01
C PHE A 14 10.02 1.97 0.92
N LEU A 15 10.27 3.02 0.16
CA LEU A 15 9.54 3.25 -1.08
C LEU A 15 10.02 2.26 -2.13
N VAL A 16 9.11 1.71 -2.93
CA VAL A 16 9.48 0.97 -4.15
C VAL A 16 9.14 1.83 -5.36
N ALA A 17 7.91 2.30 -5.46
CA ALA A 17 7.48 3.16 -6.56
C ALA A 17 6.42 4.13 -6.06
N ASP A 18 6.34 5.29 -6.70
CA ASP A 18 5.32 6.30 -6.41
C ASP A 18 4.18 6.16 -7.44
N ASP A 19 4.14 7.01 -8.45
CA ASP A 19 3.02 7.02 -9.41
C ASP A 19 3.09 5.90 -10.44
N ARG A 20 4.28 5.45 -10.78
CA ARG A 20 4.46 4.43 -11.82
C ARG A 20 5.10 3.19 -11.23
N THR A 21 4.36 2.11 -11.25
CA THR A 21 4.78 0.82 -10.74
C THR A 21 4.69 -0.21 -11.86
N LEU A 22 5.76 -0.95 -12.09
CA LEU A 22 5.76 -2.08 -13.01
C LEU A 22 5.37 -3.33 -12.26
N LEU A 23 4.52 -4.15 -12.86
CA LEU A 23 4.10 -5.43 -12.27
C LEU A 23 4.49 -6.56 -13.20
N HIS A 24 5.08 -7.62 -12.63
CA HIS A 24 5.33 -8.84 -13.38
C HIS A 24 5.22 -10.05 -12.47
N ARG A 25 4.84 -11.17 -13.06
CA ARG A 25 4.69 -12.42 -12.34
C ARG A 25 6.00 -13.19 -12.31
N GLU A 26 6.36 -13.71 -11.13
CA GLU A 26 7.44 -14.67 -10.95
C GLU A 26 6.90 -15.89 -10.20
N GLY A 27 6.66 -17.00 -10.91
CA GLY A 27 6.04 -18.17 -10.32
C GLY A 27 4.62 -17.87 -9.85
N ASP A 28 4.35 -18.04 -8.58
CA ASP A 28 3.05 -17.75 -7.94
C ASP A 28 3.03 -16.38 -7.26
N ARG A 29 4.06 -15.56 -7.47
CA ARG A 29 4.19 -14.24 -6.84
C ARG A 29 4.08 -13.13 -7.88
N LEU A 30 3.55 -12.01 -7.44
CA LEU A 30 3.52 -10.78 -8.23
C LEU A 30 4.56 -9.81 -7.68
N ILE A 31 5.45 -9.36 -8.56
CA ILE A 31 6.55 -8.46 -8.19
C ILE A 31 6.23 -7.05 -8.68
N ALA A 32 6.31 -6.10 -7.76
CA ALA A 32 6.23 -4.68 -8.08
C ALA A 32 7.64 -4.11 -8.16
N SER A 33 7.89 -3.30 -9.17
CA SER A 33 9.19 -2.65 -9.36
C SER A 33 9.02 -1.24 -9.88
N VAL A 34 10.08 -0.45 -9.78
CA VAL A 34 10.09 0.92 -10.26
C VAL A 34 10.91 1.02 -11.56
N PRO A 35 10.47 1.84 -12.54
CA PRO A 35 11.33 2.17 -13.68
C PRO A 35 12.63 2.77 -13.18
N THR A 36 13.76 2.36 -13.75
CA THR A 36 15.11 2.75 -13.29
C THR A 36 15.27 4.26 -13.12
N ALA A 37 14.74 5.04 -14.07
CA ALA A 37 14.86 6.50 -14.04
C ALA A 37 14.08 7.16 -12.88
N LEU A 38 13.15 6.43 -12.25
CA LEU A 38 12.30 6.97 -11.17
C LEU A 38 12.64 6.40 -9.80
N ALA A 39 13.67 5.56 -9.70
CA ALA A 39 14.02 4.89 -8.46
C ALA A 39 14.35 5.90 -7.35
N GLY A 40 13.70 5.72 -6.19
CA GLY A 40 13.90 6.55 -5.00
C GLY A 40 13.23 7.92 -5.05
N GLY A 41 12.56 8.26 -6.14
CA GLY A 41 11.92 9.56 -6.32
C GLY A 41 10.50 9.59 -5.77
N VAL A 42 10.19 10.62 -5.00
CA VAL A 42 8.85 10.88 -4.49
C VAL A 42 8.52 12.36 -4.64
N GLU A 43 7.31 12.65 -5.08
CA GLU A 43 6.81 14.02 -5.09
C GLU A 43 6.13 14.34 -3.76
N ILE A 44 6.58 15.41 -3.13
CA ILE A 44 5.94 15.93 -1.93
C ILE A 44 5.23 17.22 -2.34
N ARG A 45 3.89 17.15 -2.32
CA ARG A 45 3.06 18.26 -2.75
C ARG A 45 3.41 19.53 -1.99
N GLY A 46 3.64 20.62 -2.73
CA GLY A 46 4.03 21.90 -2.18
C GLY A 46 5.52 22.08 -1.96
N ALA A 47 6.32 21.02 -2.03
CA ALA A 47 7.76 21.08 -1.76
C ALA A 47 8.61 20.65 -2.98
N GLY A 48 8.17 19.68 -3.77
CA GLY A 48 8.90 19.26 -4.97
C GLY A 48 9.25 17.77 -4.98
N LEU A 49 10.28 17.43 -5.75
CA LEU A 49 10.75 16.06 -5.93
C LEU A 49 11.93 15.78 -5.00
N PHE A 50 11.87 14.65 -4.31
CA PHE A 50 12.88 14.27 -3.33
C PHE A 50 13.30 12.82 -3.51
N ARG A 51 14.49 12.49 -3.03
CA ARG A 51 14.94 11.11 -2.94
C ARG A 51 14.82 10.66 -1.49
N ILE A 52 14.22 9.48 -1.30
CA ILE A 52 14.09 8.87 0.02
C ILE A 52 14.64 7.44 -0.03
N PRO A 53 14.89 6.78 1.12
CA PRO A 53 15.32 5.39 1.13
C PRO A 53 14.34 4.50 0.37
N TYR A 54 14.87 3.61 -0.49
CA TYR A 54 14.05 2.86 -1.42
C TYR A 54 14.58 1.45 -1.68
N ARG A 55 13.72 0.63 -2.26
CA ARG A 55 14.05 -0.66 -2.87
C ARG A 55 13.57 -0.64 -4.31
N VAL A 56 14.24 -1.37 -5.21
CA VAL A 56 13.87 -1.34 -6.63
C VAL A 56 12.74 -2.31 -6.96
N ALA A 57 12.50 -3.30 -6.13
CA ALA A 57 11.45 -4.28 -6.35
C ALA A 57 11.04 -4.95 -5.05
N THR A 58 9.83 -5.48 -5.02
CA THR A 58 9.31 -6.24 -3.87
C THR A 58 8.17 -7.16 -4.33
N PRO A 59 8.03 -8.36 -3.74
CA PRO A 59 6.80 -9.10 -3.88
C PRO A 59 5.65 -8.37 -3.20
N LEU A 60 4.47 -8.45 -3.77
CA LEU A 60 3.27 -7.83 -3.22
C LEU A 60 2.54 -8.79 -2.27
N ASP A 61 2.08 -8.25 -1.15
CA ASP A 61 1.30 -8.99 -0.14
C ASP A 61 -0.13 -8.48 -0.02
N LEU A 62 -0.40 -7.26 -0.46
CA LEU A 62 -1.69 -6.61 -0.27
C LEU A 62 -1.92 -5.57 -1.37
N VAL A 63 -3.15 -5.48 -1.83
CA VAL A 63 -3.60 -4.41 -2.72
C VAL A 63 -4.62 -3.56 -1.98
N VAL A 64 -4.43 -2.25 -2.00
CA VAL A 64 -5.37 -1.29 -1.42
C VAL A 64 -6.00 -0.50 -2.56
N LEU A 65 -7.32 -0.59 -2.70
CA LEU A 65 -8.08 0.19 -3.67
C LEU A 65 -8.73 1.35 -2.93
N LEU A 66 -8.43 2.56 -3.36
CA LEU A 66 -9.04 3.77 -2.82
C LEU A 66 -10.29 4.07 -3.62
N VAL A 67 -11.43 4.05 -2.94
CA VAL A 67 -12.75 4.18 -3.56
C VAL A 67 -13.53 5.32 -2.94
N ASN A 68 -14.68 5.65 -3.50
CA ASN A 68 -15.59 6.61 -2.88
C ASN A 68 -16.05 6.09 -1.52
N GLY A 69 -16.31 6.99 -0.59
CA GLY A 69 -16.63 6.61 0.79
C GLY A 69 -17.82 5.64 0.93
N ASP A 70 -18.80 5.71 0.03
CA ASP A 70 -19.96 4.82 0.01
C ASP A 70 -19.63 3.42 -0.54
N GLU A 71 -18.51 3.27 -1.23
CA GLU A 71 -18.01 1.98 -1.74
C GLU A 71 -17.00 1.32 -0.81
N ALA A 72 -16.50 2.06 0.18
CA ALA A 72 -15.52 1.53 1.13
C ALA A 72 -16.17 0.48 2.04
N GLU A 73 -15.42 -0.56 2.33
CA GLU A 73 -15.89 -1.66 3.17
C GLU A 73 -15.50 -1.41 4.63
N ARG A 74 -16.44 -1.66 5.53
CA ARG A 74 -16.17 -1.57 6.98
C ARG A 74 -15.25 -2.71 7.43
N TYR A 75 -15.42 -3.87 6.82
CA TYR A 75 -14.57 -5.04 7.05
C TYR A 75 -14.12 -5.58 5.70
N PRO A 76 -12.92 -6.16 5.61
CA PRO A 76 -12.48 -6.78 4.36
C PRO A 76 -13.44 -7.86 3.92
N GLY A 77 -13.86 -7.81 2.66
CA GLY A 77 -14.65 -8.87 2.05
C GLY A 77 -13.80 -10.07 1.72
N LYS A 78 -14.45 -11.07 1.12
CA LYS A 78 -13.77 -12.30 0.66
C LYS A 78 -13.20 -12.16 -0.74
N GLU A 79 -13.54 -11.10 -1.44
CA GLU A 79 -13.04 -10.88 -2.79
C GLU A 79 -11.56 -10.58 -2.78
N ARG A 80 -10.91 -11.03 -3.85
CA ARG A 80 -9.46 -10.86 -3.99
C ARG A 80 -9.16 -10.06 -5.25
N TRP A 81 -7.96 -9.52 -5.31
CA TRP A 81 -7.45 -8.84 -6.49
C TRP A 81 -6.59 -9.82 -7.27
N ILE A 82 -6.84 -9.95 -8.57
CA ILE A 82 -6.18 -10.96 -9.42
C ILE A 82 -5.48 -10.26 -10.57
N PHE A 83 -4.21 -10.62 -10.77
CA PHE A 83 -3.40 -10.15 -11.89
C PHE A 83 -2.56 -11.32 -12.40
N GLU A 84 -2.68 -11.63 -13.69
CA GLU A 84 -1.97 -12.77 -14.33
C GLU A 84 -2.03 -14.06 -13.50
N GLU A 85 -3.22 -14.40 -13.02
CA GLU A 85 -3.50 -15.59 -12.21
C GLU A 85 -2.91 -15.56 -10.80
N VAL A 86 -2.25 -14.47 -10.38
CA VAL A 86 -1.83 -14.27 -9.00
C VAL A 86 -2.95 -13.60 -8.24
N SER A 87 -3.36 -14.21 -7.13
CA SER A 87 -4.44 -13.72 -6.27
C SER A 87 -3.87 -13.12 -4.99
N LEU A 88 -4.27 -11.89 -4.67
CA LEU A 88 -3.82 -11.18 -3.48
C LEU A 88 -5.02 -10.68 -2.68
N PRO A 89 -4.88 -10.58 -1.35
CA PRO A 89 -5.89 -9.91 -0.54
C PRO A 89 -6.02 -8.45 -0.95
N ARG A 90 -7.23 -7.90 -0.81
CA ARG A 90 -7.47 -6.50 -1.10
C ARG A 90 -8.26 -5.82 0.01
N LEU A 91 -8.00 -4.53 0.19
CA LEU A 91 -8.81 -3.66 1.03
C LEU A 91 -9.46 -2.59 0.16
N LEU A 92 -10.73 -2.28 0.43
CA LEU A 92 -11.43 -1.13 -0.16
C LEU A 92 -11.50 -0.04 0.91
N LEU A 93 -10.69 0.99 0.76
CA LEU A 93 -10.61 2.08 1.70
C LEU A 93 -11.08 3.39 1.06
N PRO A 94 -11.63 4.33 1.85
CA PRO A 94 -12.09 5.60 1.28
C PRO A 94 -10.93 6.43 0.77
N ALA A 95 -11.07 6.97 -0.43
CA ALA A 95 -10.12 7.93 -0.97
C ALA A 95 -10.10 9.18 -0.10
N LEU A 96 -8.91 9.79 0.06
CA LEU A 96 -8.77 11.01 0.84
C LEU A 96 -9.45 12.17 0.14
N SER A 97 -10.29 12.89 0.89
CA SER A 97 -10.81 14.20 0.51
C SER A 97 -9.89 15.29 1.08
N ALA A 98 -10.21 16.57 0.82
CA ALA A 98 -9.46 17.69 1.39
C ALA A 98 -9.39 17.65 2.93
N ASN A 99 -10.40 17.04 3.57
CA ASN A 99 -10.46 16.86 5.02
C ASN A 99 -10.24 15.40 5.44
N GLY A 100 -9.69 14.57 4.55
CA GLY A 100 -9.49 13.15 4.81
C GLY A 100 -8.40 12.88 5.82
N ASP A 101 -8.53 11.77 6.54
CA ASP A 101 -7.60 11.34 7.57
C ASP A 101 -6.67 10.25 7.03
N SER A 102 -5.44 10.65 6.65
CA SER A 102 -4.43 9.71 6.16
C SER A 102 -3.97 8.73 7.25
N ASN A 103 -4.05 9.11 8.52
CA ASN A 103 -3.69 8.21 9.61
C ASN A 103 -4.68 7.06 9.74
N ALA A 104 -5.97 7.29 9.48
CA ALA A 104 -6.96 6.23 9.49
C ALA A 104 -6.68 5.19 8.40
N LEU A 105 -6.30 5.63 7.20
CA LEU A 105 -5.92 4.72 6.11
C LEU A 105 -4.67 3.92 6.48
N SER A 106 -3.64 4.58 6.95
CA SER A 106 -2.39 3.93 7.35
C SER A 106 -2.62 2.91 8.47
N ARG A 107 -3.45 3.26 9.44
CA ARG A 107 -3.79 2.37 10.56
C ARG A 107 -4.53 1.12 10.08
N ALA A 108 -5.46 1.27 9.14
CA ALA A 108 -6.19 0.14 8.58
C ALA A 108 -5.25 -0.84 7.87
N ILE A 109 -4.30 -0.32 7.10
CA ILE A 109 -3.31 -1.14 6.39
C ILE A 109 -2.39 -1.85 7.38
N GLU A 110 -1.85 -1.14 8.38
CA GLU A 110 -0.99 -1.72 9.40
C GLU A 110 -1.71 -2.80 10.21
N ALA A 111 -2.97 -2.55 10.57
CA ALA A 111 -3.77 -3.52 11.31
C ALA A 111 -3.98 -4.80 10.49
N PHE A 112 -4.31 -4.66 9.21
CA PHE A 112 -4.50 -5.82 8.34
C PHE A 112 -3.23 -6.67 8.23
N LEU A 113 -2.07 -6.03 8.12
CA LEU A 113 -0.80 -6.72 7.91
C LEU A 113 -0.19 -7.29 9.19
N PHE A 114 -0.33 -6.60 10.33
CA PHE A 114 0.51 -6.86 11.49
C PHE A 114 -0.25 -7.14 12.80
N PHE A 115 -1.53 -6.75 12.92
CA PHE A 115 -2.25 -6.92 14.17
C PHE A 115 -2.83 -8.33 14.27
N GLU A 116 -2.87 -8.84 15.50
CA GLU A 116 -3.55 -10.09 15.79
C GLU A 116 -5.05 -9.92 15.60
N ARG A 117 -5.69 -10.87 14.93
CA ARG A 117 -7.11 -10.81 14.68
C ARG A 117 -7.91 -11.24 15.89
N TRP A 118 -9.03 -10.60 16.11
CA TRP A 118 -9.99 -11.04 17.11
C TRP A 118 -10.61 -12.37 16.63
N PRO A 119 -10.50 -13.45 17.44
CA PRO A 119 -10.89 -14.79 16.96
C PRO A 119 -12.35 -14.94 16.58
N SER A 120 -13.26 -14.15 17.17
CA SER A 120 -14.69 -14.21 16.88
C SER A 120 -15.12 -13.38 15.69
N ALA A 121 -14.21 -12.68 15.02
CA ALA A 121 -14.51 -11.78 13.92
C ALA A 121 -14.53 -12.47 12.55
N GLU A 122 -14.33 -13.76 12.49
CA GLU A 122 -14.31 -14.53 11.24
C GLU A 122 -15.67 -15.07 10.83
#